data_7d469222618e0dceef6104c6c0157936
#
_entry.id   7d469222618e0dceef6104c6c0157936
#
_cell.length_a   1.000
_cell.length_b   1.000
_cell.length_c   1.000
_cell.angle_alpha   90.00
_cell.angle_beta   90.00
_cell.angle_gamma   90.00
#
_symmetry.space_group_name_H-M   'P 1'
#
loop_
_entity.id
_entity.type
_entity.pdbx_description
1 polymer ?
#
loop_
_entity_poly.entity_id
_entity_poly.type
_entity_poly.pdbx_seq_one_letter_code
_entity_poly.pdbx_strand_id
1 'polypeptide(L)'
;MPVAISVTRRSLILLSATALVACGPKPRPVDRARMAPGATPEMLALVRKYAGIHDIPESLLHRVIQRESGYNPGARNGSYYGLMQIMPQTAQTMGYRGPPEGLLDAETNLMYAGKYLRGAWLVSGGSEDRAVMWYSKGYYYEAKRKGLLYETGLRT
;
A
#
# COMPACT_ATOMS: atom_id res chain seq x y z
N MET A 1 38.45 74.20 -11.17
CA MET A 1 38.31 72.96 -11.95
C MET A 1 37.51 71.96 -11.11
N PRO A 2 36.24 71.74 -11.35
CA PRO A 2 35.48 70.79 -10.57
C PRO A 2 35.55 69.36 -11.18
N VAL A 3 35.85 68.40 -10.33
CA VAL A 3 35.89 66.98 -10.63
C VAL A 3 34.47 66.43 -10.61
N ALA A 4 34.04 65.84 -11.72
CA ALA A 4 32.72 65.17 -11.84
C ALA A 4 32.77 63.79 -11.22
N ILE A 5 31.86 63.54 -10.26
CA ILE A 5 31.65 62.22 -9.63
C ILE A 5 30.61 61.46 -10.46
N SER A 6 31.04 60.35 -11.12
CA SER A 6 30.19 59.43 -11.85
C SER A 6 29.46 58.49 -10.88
N VAL A 7 28.13 58.58 -10.85
CA VAL A 7 27.26 57.67 -10.04
C VAL A 7 26.91 56.44 -10.91
N THR A 8 27.51 55.33 -10.56
CA THR A 8 27.22 54.00 -11.17
C THR A 8 25.89 53.48 -10.65
N ARG A 9 24.88 53.33 -11.52
CA ARG A 9 23.60 52.66 -11.22
C ARG A 9 23.84 51.15 -11.04
N ARG A 10 23.74 50.72 -9.80
CA ARG A 10 23.67 49.28 -9.50
C ARG A 10 22.24 48.78 -9.80
N SER A 11 22.08 48.02 -10.88
CA SER A 11 20.85 47.30 -11.18
C SER A 11 20.64 46.15 -10.19
N LEU A 12 19.60 46.28 -9.37
CA LEU A 12 19.14 45.24 -8.47
C LEU A 12 18.35 44.21 -9.30
N ILE A 13 18.94 43.05 -9.56
CA ILE A 13 18.24 41.91 -10.18
C ILE A 13 17.48 41.18 -9.07
N LEU A 14 16.16 41.39 -9.02
CA LEU A 14 15.25 40.61 -8.20
C LEU A 14 15.11 39.18 -8.82
N LEU A 15 15.75 38.19 -8.22
CA LEU A 15 15.52 36.80 -8.53
C LEU A 15 14.18 36.37 -7.91
N SER A 16 13.12 36.34 -8.69
CA SER A 16 11.85 35.73 -8.29
C SER A 16 11.96 34.23 -8.36
N ALA A 17 12.10 33.55 -7.20
CA ALA A 17 12.02 32.11 -7.07
C ALA A 17 10.57 31.67 -7.24
N THR A 18 10.19 31.23 -8.42
CA THR A 18 8.92 30.52 -8.66
C THR A 18 8.98 29.12 -8.05
N ALA A 19 8.36 28.95 -6.89
CA ALA A 19 8.15 27.63 -6.30
C ALA A 19 7.17 26.83 -7.18
N LEU A 20 7.68 25.86 -7.93
CA LEU A 20 6.87 24.84 -8.60
C LEU A 20 6.26 23.93 -7.53
N VAL A 21 5.00 24.23 -7.15
CA VAL A 21 4.18 23.32 -6.37
C VAL A 21 3.87 22.13 -7.28
N ALA A 22 4.55 21.00 -7.05
CA ALA A 22 4.25 19.75 -7.70
C ALA A 22 2.84 19.29 -7.24
N CYS A 23 1.82 19.53 -8.07
CA CYS A 23 0.50 18.91 -7.92
C CYS A 23 0.62 17.41 -8.25
N GLY A 24 0.99 16.61 -7.25
CA GLY A 24 0.79 15.16 -7.30
C GLY A 24 -0.72 14.86 -7.35
N PRO A 25 -1.14 13.76 -8.00
CA PRO A 25 -2.55 13.37 -8.03
C PRO A 25 -3.04 13.19 -6.59
N LYS A 26 -4.08 13.95 -6.20
CA LYS A 26 -4.72 13.82 -4.88
C LYS A 26 -5.24 12.38 -4.74
N PRO A 27 -4.98 11.70 -3.60
CA PRO A 27 -5.59 10.40 -3.31
C PRO A 27 -7.12 10.54 -3.44
N ARG A 28 -7.75 9.64 -4.20
CA ARG A 28 -9.22 9.64 -4.30
C ARG A 28 -9.81 9.37 -2.93
N PRO A 29 -10.78 10.16 -2.46
CA PRO A 29 -11.46 9.87 -1.21
C PRO A 29 -12.07 8.47 -1.27
N VAL A 30 -11.83 7.67 -0.24
CA VAL A 30 -12.47 6.35 -0.11
C VAL A 30 -13.96 6.60 0.12
N ASP A 31 -14.81 6.12 -0.78
CA ASP A 31 -16.26 6.33 -0.69
C ASP A 31 -16.85 5.47 0.44
N ARG A 32 -16.89 6.01 1.65
CA ARG A 32 -17.39 5.34 2.86
C ARG A 32 -18.84 4.87 2.74
N ALA A 33 -19.65 5.50 1.88
CA ALA A 33 -21.05 5.12 1.69
C ALA A 33 -21.24 3.76 0.98
N ARG A 34 -20.17 3.23 0.37
CA ARG A 34 -20.17 1.94 -0.32
C ARG A 34 -19.43 0.84 0.43
N MET A 35 -18.95 1.11 1.62
CA MET A 35 -18.22 0.12 2.42
C MET A 35 -19.17 -0.81 3.17
N ALA A 36 -18.71 -2.06 3.38
CA ALA A 36 -19.45 -3.03 4.18
C ALA A 36 -19.58 -2.58 5.65
N PRO A 37 -20.57 -3.11 6.39
CA PRO A 37 -20.81 -2.75 7.81
C PRO A 37 -19.58 -2.93 8.71
N GLY A 38 -18.65 -3.83 8.38
CA GLY A 38 -17.42 -4.05 9.13
C GLY A 38 -16.34 -2.97 8.95
N ALA A 39 -16.54 -2.00 8.05
CA ALA A 39 -15.60 -0.89 7.82
C ALA A 39 -15.78 0.21 8.87
N THR A 40 -15.59 -0.12 10.16
CA THR A 40 -15.66 0.85 11.27
C THR A 40 -14.50 1.86 11.18
N PRO A 41 -14.60 3.04 11.83
CA PRO A 41 -13.51 4.01 11.87
C PRO A 41 -12.19 3.41 12.38
N GLU A 42 -12.23 2.52 13.36
CA GLU A 42 -11.07 1.82 13.92
C GLU A 42 -10.45 0.88 12.86
N MET A 43 -11.27 0.11 12.16
CA MET A 43 -10.82 -0.76 11.08
C MET A 43 -10.19 0.04 9.93
N LEU A 44 -10.79 1.18 9.56
CA LEU A 44 -10.22 2.05 8.53
C LEU A 44 -8.88 2.65 8.96
N ALA A 45 -8.71 2.98 10.24
CA ALA A 45 -7.43 3.44 10.79
C ALA A 45 -6.36 2.34 10.72
N LEU A 46 -6.72 1.08 11.04
CA LEU A 46 -5.83 -0.07 10.89
C LEU A 46 -5.41 -0.28 9.42
N VAL A 47 -6.37 -0.25 8.50
CA VAL A 47 -6.07 -0.41 7.06
C VAL A 47 -5.09 0.67 6.59
N ARG A 48 -5.29 1.93 6.96
CA ARG A 48 -4.37 3.03 6.64
C ARG A 48 -2.98 2.80 7.22
N LYS A 49 -2.90 2.38 8.50
CA LYS A 49 -1.63 2.04 9.17
C LYS A 49 -0.85 0.98 8.38
N TYR A 50 -1.53 -0.11 8.01
CA TYR A 50 -0.88 -1.23 7.33
C TYR A 50 -0.61 -0.97 5.84
N ALA A 51 -1.39 -0.15 5.17
CA ALA A 51 -1.07 0.34 3.84
C ALA A 51 0.27 1.11 3.84
N GLY A 52 0.48 1.97 4.85
CA GLY A 52 1.75 2.67 5.06
C GLY A 52 2.91 1.74 5.41
N ILE A 53 2.71 0.77 6.32
CA ILE A 53 3.74 -0.20 6.71
C ILE A 53 4.22 -1.02 5.51
N HIS A 54 3.29 -1.43 4.63
CA HIS A 54 3.61 -2.24 3.46
C HIS A 54 3.95 -1.40 2.22
N ASP A 55 3.90 -0.07 2.30
CA ASP A 55 4.15 0.84 1.17
C ASP A 55 3.33 0.43 -0.08
N ILE A 56 2.01 0.29 0.11
CA ILE A 56 1.01 0.01 -0.92
C ILE A 56 -0.10 1.06 -0.90
N PRO A 57 -0.80 1.30 -2.03
CA PRO A 57 -1.97 2.18 -2.04
C PRO A 57 -3.03 1.72 -1.04
N GLU A 58 -3.54 2.65 -0.21
CA GLU A 58 -4.65 2.38 0.72
C GLU A 58 -5.87 1.85 -0.03
N SER A 59 -6.15 2.38 -1.24
CA SER A 59 -7.22 1.92 -2.14
C SER A 59 -7.09 0.45 -2.53
N LEU A 60 -5.87 -0.02 -2.79
CA LEU A 60 -5.61 -1.42 -3.12
C LEU A 60 -5.93 -2.33 -1.93
N LEU A 61 -5.49 -1.96 -0.72
CA LEU A 61 -5.73 -2.74 0.49
C LEU A 61 -7.22 -2.80 0.81
N HIS A 62 -7.94 -1.67 0.74
CA HIS A 62 -9.39 -1.61 0.89
C HIS A 62 -10.12 -2.51 -0.11
N ARG A 63 -9.70 -2.48 -1.38
CA ARG A 63 -10.28 -3.27 -2.45
C ARG A 63 -10.18 -4.78 -2.19
N VAL A 64 -9.02 -5.24 -1.71
CA VAL A 64 -8.82 -6.66 -1.35
C VAL A 64 -9.69 -7.03 -0.15
N ILE A 65 -9.65 -6.26 0.94
CA ILE A 65 -10.44 -6.53 2.16
C ILE A 65 -11.94 -6.58 1.85
N GLN A 66 -12.45 -5.60 1.10
CA GLN A 66 -13.86 -5.55 0.70
C GLN A 66 -14.26 -6.79 -0.09
N ARG A 67 -13.42 -7.24 -1.01
CA ARG A 67 -13.67 -8.41 -1.86
C ARG A 67 -13.60 -9.71 -1.09
N GLU A 68 -12.63 -9.87 -0.19
CA GLU A 68 -12.31 -11.15 0.46
C GLU A 68 -13.20 -11.42 1.69
N SER A 69 -13.56 -10.40 2.47
CA SER A 69 -14.32 -10.60 3.72
C SER A 69 -15.41 -9.56 3.99
N GLY A 70 -15.47 -8.47 3.20
CA GLY A 70 -16.34 -7.35 3.56
C GLY A 70 -15.98 -6.73 4.92
N TYR A 71 -14.69 -6.67 5.26
CA TYR A 71 -14.14 -6.17 6.54
C TYR A 71 -14.50 -7.04 7.76
N ASN A 72 -14.76 -8.32 7.57
CA ASN A 72 -14.96 -9.24 8.68
C ASN A 72 -13.65 -9.91 9.09
N PRO A 73 -13.02 -9.55 10.23
CA PRO A 73 -11.78 -10.19 10.67
C PRO A 73 -11.98 -11.67 11.03
N GLY A 74 -13.18 -12.04 11.52
CA GLY A 74 -13.52 -13.43 11.85
C GLY A 74 -13.91 -14.30 10.66
N ALA A 75 -13.82 -13.79 9.41
CA ALA A 75 -14.21 -14.55 8.23
C ALA A 75 -13.32 -15.79 8.05
N ARG A 76 -13.97 -16.93 7.76
CA ARG A 76 -13.29 -18.20 7.46
C ARG A 76 -14.00 -18.88 6.31
N ASN A 77 -13.26 -19.25 5.27
CA ASN A 77 -13.78 -19.98 4.13
C ASN A 77 -12.81 -21.14 3.79
N GLY A 78 -13.13 -22.34 4.25
CA GLY A 78 -12.24 -23.49 4.14
C GLY A 78 -10.89 -23.23 4.82
N SER A 79 -9.83 -23.19 4.04
CA SER A 79 -8.45 -22.94 4.50
C SER A 79 -8.05 -21.46 4.50
N TYR A 80 -8.97 -20.54 4.26
CA TYR A 80 -8.72 -19.08 4.19
C TYR A 80 -9.22 -18.38 5.44
N TYR A 81 -8.44 -17.43 5.98
CA TYR A 81 -8.66 -16.81 7.28
C TYR A 81 -8.62 -15.29 7.21
N GLY A 82 -9.56 -14.67 7.93
CA GLY A 82 -9.53 -13.27 8.31
C GLY A 82 -9.85 -12.27 7.20
N LEU A 83 -9.49 -11.02 7.44
CA LEU A 83 -9.83 -9.86 6.61
C LEU A 83 -9.48 -10.03 5.12
N MET A 84 -8.33 -10.63 4.84
CA MET A 84 -7.81 -10.75 3.49
C MET A 84 -7.81 -12.21 2.99
N GLN A 85 -8.47 -13.11 3.71
CA GLN A 85 -8.62 -14.53 3.36
C GLN A 85 -7.26 -15.17 2.95
N ILE A 86 -6.27 -15.09 3.85
CA ILE A 86 -4.96 -15.68 3.62
C ILE A 86 -4.93 -17.15 4.08
N MET A 87 -4.21 -18.00 3.34
CA MET A 87 -3.91 -19.37 3.79
C MET A 87 -2.79 -19.35 4.84
N PRO A 88 -2.85 -20.21 5.88
CA PRO A 88 -1.78 -20.33 6.87
C PRO A 88 -0.41 -20.59 6.27
N GLN A 89 -0.31 -21.41 5.25
CA GLN A 89 0.94 -21.69 4.54
C GLN A 89 1.51 -20.44 3.87
N THR A 90 0.65 -19.61 3.25
CA THR A 90 1.08 -18.33 2.65
C THR A 90 1.53 -17.36 3.73
N ALA A 91 0.80 -17.27 4.86
CA ALA A 91 1.20 -16.45 5.99
C ALA A 91 2.55 -16.90 6.58
N GLN A 92 2.79 -18.21 6.68
CA GLN A 92 4.08 -18.77 7.12
C GLN A 92 5.22 -18.39 6.17
N THR A 93 5.00 -18.38 4.87
CA THR A 93 5.99 -17.87 3.88
C THR A 93 6.30 -16.39 4.13
N MET A 94 5.31 -15.60 4.55
CA MET A 94 5.48 -14.19 4.91
C MET A 94 6.11 -13.97 6.29
N GLY A 95 6.37 -15.05 7.05
CA GLY A 95 7.03 -15.00 8.36
C GLY A 95 6.12 -15.25 9.57
N TYR A 96 4.83 -15.57 9.37
CA TYR A 96 3.93 -15.95 10.47
C TYR A 96 4.36 -17.27 11.11
N ARG A 97 4.26 -17.35 12.46
CA ARG A 97 4.65 -18.55 13.23
C ARG A 97 3.60 -18.95 14.27
N GLY A 98 2.44 -18.29 14.26
CA GLY A 98 1.32 -18.62 15.16
C GLY A 98 0.42 -19.74 14.61
N PRO A 99 -0.61 -20.14 15.40
CA PRO A 99 -1.65 -21.07 14.96
C PRO A 99 -2.57 -20.40 13.92
N PRO A 100 -3.24 -21.21 13.05
CA PRO A 100 -4.11 -20.66 12.00
C PRO A 100 -5.17 -19.68 12.51
N GLU A 101 -5.70 -19.90 13.71
CA GLU A 101 -6.74 -19.08 14.35
C GLU A 101 -6.24 -17.65 14.64
N GLY A 102 -4.95 -17.46 14.87
CA GLY A 102 -4.36 -16.14 15.06
C GLY A 102 -4.48 -15.24 13.82
N LEU A 103 -4.72 -15.82 12.64
CA LEU A 103 -4.99 -15.07 11.41
C LEU A 103 -6.41 -14.47 11.38
N LEU A 104 -7.27 -14.76 12.36
CA LEU A 104 -8.57 -14.10 12.55
C LEU A 104 -8.44 -12.79 13.31
N ASP A 105 -7.28 -12.50 13.90
CA ASP A 105 -6.97 -11.19 14.44
C ASP A 105 -6.68 -10.20 13.30
N ALA A 106 -7.32 -9.02 13.37
CA ALA A 106 -7.26 -8.04 12.29
C ALA A 106 -5.84 -7.54 12.01
N GLU A 107 -5.07 -7.21 13.06
CA GLU A 107 -3.71 -6.70 12.91
C GLU A 107 -2.76 -7.79 12.39
N THR A 108 -2.87 -8.99 12.91
CA THR A 108 -2.10 -10.16 12.46
C THR A 108 -2.37 -10.45 10.98
N ASN A 109 -3.64 -10.43 10.58
CA ASN A 109 -4.01 -10.64 9.18
C ASN A 109 -3.44 -9.57 8.26
N LEU A 110 -3.61 -8.29 8.62
CA LEU A 110 -3.08 -7.16 7.86
C LEU A 110 -1.56 -7.18 7.79
N MET A 111 -0.87 -7.62 8.84
CA MET A 111 0.59 -7.74 8.84
C MET A 111 1.07 -8.74 7.77
N TYR A 112 0.55 -9.95 7.77
CA TYR A 112 1.09 -11.03 6.92
C TYR A 112 0.43 -11.11 5.55
N ALA A 113 -0.88 -10.91 5.46
CA ALA A 113 -1.57 -10.84 4.16
C ALA A 113 -1.26 -9.54 3.42
N GLY A 114 -1.08 -8.42 4.14
CA GLY A 114 -0.61 -7.16 3.57
C GLY A 114 0.79 -7.28 2.97
N LYS A 115 1.70 -7.97 3.66
CA LYS A 115 3.04 -8.29 3.13
C LYS A 115 2.95 -9.13 1.85
N TYR A 116 2.07 -10.13 1.81
CA TYR A 116 1.82 -10.90 0.58
C TYR A 116 1.23 -10.02 -0.54
N LEU A 117 0.30 -9.10 -0.22
CA LEU A 117 -0.24 -8.13 -1.17
C LEU A 117 0.84 -7.15 -1.68
N ARG A 118 1.78 -6.74 -0.82
CA ARG A 118 2.95 -5.95 -1.26
C ARG A 118 3.73 -6.66 -2.36
N GLY A 119 3.96 -7.96 -2.23
CA GLY A 119 4.61 -8.75 -3.27
C GLY A 119 3.82 -8.75 -4.58
N ALA A 120 2.50 -8.93 -4.52
CA ALA A 120 1.61 -8.83 -5.67
C ALA A 120 1.66 -7.43 -6.32
N TRP A 121 1.73 -6.38 -5.51
CA TRP A 121 1.90 -4.99 -5.98
C TRP A 121 3.21 -4.78 -6.73
N LEU A 122 4.33 -5.28 -6.19
CA LEU A 122 5.64 -5.20 -6.85
C LEU A 122 5.63 -5.86 -8.24
N VAL A 123 5.12 -7.08 -8.34
CA VAL A 123 5.08 -7.78 -9.63
C VAL A 123 4.07 -7.19 -10.60
N SER A 124 3.08 -6.43 -10.12
CA SER A 124 2.07 -5.78 -10.95
C SER A 124 2.59 -4.56 -11.71
N GLY A 125 3.76 -4.03 -11.31
CA GLY A 125 4.29 -2.80 -11.89
C GLY A 125 3.38 -1.59 -11.67
N GLY A 126 2.76 -1.47 -10.49
CA GLY A 126 1.94 -0.32 -10.10
C GLY A 126 0.48 -0.37 -10.58
N SER A 127 -0.02 -1.51 -11.07
CA SER A 127 -1.41 -1.67 -11.46
C SER A 127 -2.20 -2.38 -10.37
N GLU A 128 -3.18 -1.70 -9.76
CA GLU A 128 -4.05 -2.30 -8.74
C GLU A 128 -4.83 -3.51 -9.28
N ASP A 129 -5.34 -3.45 -10.51
CA ASP A 129 -6.08 -4.57 -11.12
C ASP A 129 -5.21 -5.82 -11.24
N ARG A 130 -3.96 -5.65 -11.69
CA ARG A 130 -3.01 -6.76 -11.75
C ARG A 130 -2.57 -7.23 -10.37
N ALA A 131 -2.43 -6.32 -9.40
CA ALA A 131 -2.09 -6.69 -8.02
C ALA A 131 -3.17 -7.57 -7.39
N VAL A 132 -4.46 -7.18 -7.54
CA VAL A 132 -5.60 -7.99 -7.08
C VAL A 132 -5.63 -9.36 -7.76
N MET A 133 -5.38 -9.41 -9.07
CA MET A 133 -5.29 -10.68 -9.81
C MET A 133 -4.16 -11.57 -9.28
N TRP A 134 -2.97 -11.01 -9.10
CA TRP A 134 -1.82 -11.75 -8.59
C TRP A 134 -2.00 -12.19 -7.14
N TYR A 135 -2.62 -11.38 -6.30
CA TYR A 135 -2.97 -11.77 -4.94
C TYR A 135 -3.81 -13.06 -4.91
N SER A 136 -4.82 -13.16 -5.79
CA SER A 136 -5.72 -14.32 -5.85
C SER A 136 -5.10 -15.55 -6.50
N LYS A 137 -4.31 -15.37 -7.56
CA LYS A 137 -3.74 -16.48 -8.35
C LYS A 137 -2.39 -16.99 -7.84
N GLY A 138 -1.73 -16.21 -6.98
CA GLY A 138 -0.33 -16.43 -6.65
C GLY A 138 0.61 -15.86 -7.72
N TYR A 139 1.76 -15.36 -7.30
CA TYR A 139 2.69 -14.64 -8.18
C TYR A 139 4.13 -15.18 -8.13
N TYR A 140 4.35 -16.38 -7.62
CA TYR A 140 5.70 -16.96 -7.50
C TYR A 140 6.46 -16.98 -8.84
N TYR A 141 5.84 -17.52 -9.88
CA TYR A 141 6.50 -17.61 -11.19
C TYR A 141 6.73 -16.24 -11.84
N GLU A 142 5.83 -15.29 -11.64
CA GLU A 142 5.99 -13.92 -12.12
C GLU A 142 7.11 -13.19 -11.36
N ALA A 143 7.17 -13.35 -10.03
CA ALA A 143 8.26 -12.84 -9.22
C ALA A 143 9.61 -13.43 -9.63
N LYS A 144 9.65 -14.76 -9.87
CA LYS A 144 10.86 -15.44 -10.37
C LYS A 144 11.30 -14.89 -11.73
N ARG A 145 10.36 -14.75 -12.68
CA ARG A 145 10.63 -14.20 -14.01
C ARG A 145 11.18 -12.78 -13.97
N LYS A 146 10.72 -11.97 -12.99
CA LYS A 146 11.15 -10.58 -12.79
C LYS A 146 12.37 -10.42 -11.88
N GLY A 147 12.89 -11.50 -11.30
CA GLY A 147 13.99 -11.43 -10.33
C GLY A 147 13.61 -10.85 -8.96
N LEU A 148 12.32 -10.86 -8.61
CA LEU A 148 11.77 -10.19 -7.42
C LEU A 148 11.44 -11.16 -6.25
N LEU A 149 12.03 -12.37 -6.23
CA LEU A 149 11.71 -13.35 -5.19
C LEU A 149 12.09 -12.89 -3.77
N TYR A 150 13.19 -12.16 -3.61
CA TYR A 150 13.62 -11.62 -2.33
C TYR A 150 12.78 -10.43 -1.92
N GLU A 151 12.56 -9.46 -2.80
CA GLU A 151 11.78 -8.24 -2.58
C GLU A 151 10.32 -8.54 -2.23
N THR A 152 9.78 -9.63 -2.78
CA THR A 152 8.42 -10.10 -2.48
C THR A 152 8.33 -10.94 -1.22
N GLY A 153 9.46 -11.31 -0.60
CA GLY A 153 9.51 -12.18 0.58
C GLY A 153 9.15 -13.65 0.30
N LEU A 154 9.10 -14.06 -0.97
CA LEU A 154 8.85 -15.47 -1.36
C LEU A 154 10.11 -16.32 -1.25
N ARG A 155 11.26 -15.71 -1.10
CA ARG A 155 12.55 -16.33 -0.82
C ARG A 155 13.30 -15.50 0.21
N THR A 156 13.86 -16.16 1.21
CA THR A 156 14.74 -15.60 2.25
C THR A 156 16.17 -16.03 2.00
#